data_123c98b32fe81cbebcf33bfe72bc6315
#
_entry.id   123c98b32fe81cbebcf33bfe72bc6315
#
_cell.length_a   1.000
_cell.length_b   1.000
_cell.length_c   1.000
_cell.angle_alpha   90.00
_cell.angle_beta   90.00
_cell.angle_gamma   90.00
#
_symmetry.space_group_name_H-M   'P 1'
#
loop_
_entity.id
_entity.type
_entity.pdbx_description
1 polymer ?
#
loop_
_entity_poly.entity_id
_entity_poly.type
_entity_poly.pdbx_seq_one_letter_code
_entity_poly.pdbx_strand_id
1 'polypeptide(L)'
;ADFTGPLNAQASLLYRLNLGYENTDGFRDLQALTTYTVAPSITYVASERTRFNADLMISANNGKIDRGLAVFGDGPLSSRPITASQSAANDYLREKNINLTLGLTHRLAQGLLFNSTYLYSTYDEDMMEHSQDNAYVKLADGSDDPSRVLMRLTKRYRFFRNHSFNNFLTWDVHTGPVAHKLLLGYDYFRTELTPGSSYLEAGGYLLKNGKTTKTFDKKKAADYLTDKQGNPLTNVQPFDLNNNSGNLYLDDTKLLYTSKSNNPYRQFSNGLYVQEQLKWNRWQLLLGARMEWFTDVVQKTDGREERTHQHAFIPRVGVIYSLLPALNLYGTWLRGFDPQSAAVQSDPATGGPFDPMTSELWEVGAKGEWLGGRLSTTLSVFRLTQRNELYNAGIAGEPERLTPVGRETSRGIEVDVAGQLLPFWNMAANYAFDVAEITDAPAATKDLNIQRPGTPKHSGNLWTKFIVPEGPLRHLGIGIGANFVSERLGQVGRRANVISYPGYALLNAALYYRVHEVQLQLNVNNVLDKHYFIAGYDRLRSFPGAPRNVNLTVTYRF
;
A
#
# COMPACT_ATOMS: atom_id res chain seq x y z
N ALA A 1 24.60 7.18 -2.38
CA ALA A 1 25.32 8.44 -2.46
C ALA A 1 24.41 9.53 -3.02
N ASP A 2 24.62 10.78 -2.63
CA ASP A 2 23.84 11.95 -3.05
C ASP A 2 24.83 13.07 -3.41
N PHE A 3 24.83 13.50 -4.67
CA PHE A 3 25.67 14.57 -5.20
C PHE A 3 24.77 15.69 -5.72
N THR A 4 25.05 16.92 -5.36
CA THR A 4 24.25 18.07 -5.80
C THR A 4 25.13 19.31 -5.96
N GLY A 5 24.80 20.16 -6.92
CA GLY A 5 25.51 21.41 -7.13
C GLY A 5 25.13 22.14 -8.42
N PRO A 6 25.73 23.31 -8.68
CA PRO A 6 25.58 24.00 -9.93
C PRO A 6 26.49 23.37 -11.02
N LEU A 7 25.98 23.30 -12.26
CA LEU A 7 26.74 22.88 -13.46
C LEU A 7 27.37 24.08 -14.18
N ASN A 8 26.98 25.32 -13.85
CA ASN A 8 27.53 26.54 -14.43
C ASN A 8 27.79 27.61 -13.36
N ALA A 9 28.65 28.55 -13.67
CA ALA A 9 29.03 29.63 -12.75
C ALA A 9 27.87 30.53 -12.32
N GLN A 10 26.83 30.67 -13.15
CA GLN A 10 25.64 31.47 -12.87
C GLN A 10 24.63 30.73 -11.99
N ALA A 11 24.89 29.46 -11.62
CA ALA A 11 23.97 28.60 -10.88
C ALA A 11 22.54 28.53 -11.51
N SER A 12 22.46 28.76 -12.82
CA SER A 12 21.20 28.65 -13.56
C SER A 12 20.93 27.21 -14.02
N LEU A 13 21.91 26.34 -14.03
CA LEU A 13 21.79 24.90 -14.28
C LEU A 13 22.28 24.13 -13.06
N LEU A 14 21.35 23.44 -12.39
CA LEU A 14 21.60 22.67 -11.17
C LEU A 14 21.41 21.19 -11.45
N TYR A 15 22.17 20.36 -10.77
CA TYR A 15 22.01 18.90 -10.83
C TYR A 15 21.90 18.28 -9.45
N ARG A 16 21.27 17.12 -9.39
CA ARG A 16 21.38 16.18 -8.27
C ARG A 16 21.46 14.77 -8.82
N LEU A 17 22.31 13.94 -8.24
CA LEU A 17 22.43 12.52 -8.58
C LEU A 17 22.35 11.71 -7.29
N ASN A 18 21.32 10.88 -7.19
CA ASN A 18 21.20 9.89 -6.13
C ASN A 18 21.51 8.50 -6.68
N LEU A 19 22.34 7.76 -5.94
CA LEU A 19 22.68 6.37 -6.20
C LEU A 19 22.36 5.53 -4.98
N GLY A 20 21.61 4.45 -5.17
CA GLY A 20 21.22 3.50 -4.14
C GLY A 20 21.58 2.08 -4.53
N TYR A 21 22.04 1.33 -3.56
CA TYR A 21 22.20 -0.12 -3.63
C TYR A 21 21.76 -0.72 -2.30
N GLU A 22 20.94 -1.74 -2.38
CA GLU A 22 20.49 -2.54 -1.24
C GLU A 22 20.68 -4.01 -1.57
N ASN A 23 21.18 -4.77 -0.60
CA ASN A 23 21.19 -6.23 -0.64
C ASN A 23 20.86 -6.73 0.76
N THR A 24 19.70 -7.35 0.89
CA THR A 24 19.11 -7.69 2.19
C THR A 24 18.60 -9.12 2.15
N ASP A 25 18.98 -9.90 3.16
CA ASP A 25 18.33 -11.17 3.48
C ASP A 25 17.24 -10.91 4.53
N GLY A 26 16.06 -11.47 4.32
CA GLY A 26 14.97 -11.40 5.28
C GLY A 26 15.20 -12.32 6.49
N PHE A 27 14.46 -12.11 7.58
CA PHE A 27 14.46 -13.04 8.71
C PHE A 27 13.69 -14.34 8.41
N ARG A 28 12.94 -14.37 7.31
CA ARG A 28 12.22 -15.55 6.84
C ARG A 28 13.07 -16.31 5.84
N ASP A 29 12.96 -17.64 5.90
CA ASP A 29 13.72 -18.54 5.01
C ASP A 29 13.49 -18.19 3.54
N LEU A 30 14.55 -18.17 2.76
CA LEU A 30 14.56 -17.88 1.32
C LEU A 30 14.14 -16.45 0.91
N GLN A 31 13.87 -15.56 1.83
CA GLN A 31 13.51 -14.17 1.52
C GLN A 31 14.77 -13.33 1.38
N ALA A 32 14.95 -12.76 0.20
CA ALA A 32 16.06 -11.86 -0.11
C ALA A 32 15.59 -10.79 -1.10
N LEU A 33 16.22 -9.63 -1.06
CA LEU A 33 15.96 -8.51 -1.95
C LEU A 33 17.26 -7.82 -2.33
N THR A 34 17.46 -7.60 -3.61
CA THR A 34 18.52 -6.73 -4.13
C THR A 34 17.87 -5.59 -4.92
N THR A 35 18.22 -4.36 -4.59
CA THR A 35 17.69 -3.16 -5.26
C THR A 35 18.84 -2.28 -5.75
N TYR A 36 18.71 -1.81 -6.98
CA TYR A 36 19.56 -0.77 -7.56
C TYR A 36 18.71 0.44 -7.89
N THR A 37 19.19 1.64 -7.55
CA THR A 37 18.51 2.90 -7.87
C THR A 37 19.49 3.92 -8.41
N VAL A 38 19.12 4.55 -9.53
CA VAL A 38 19.83 5.69 -10.11
C VAL A 38 18.81 6.79 -10.36
N ALA A 39 18.99 7.96 -9.74
CA ALA A 39 18.05 9.05 -9.83
C ALA A 39 18.75 10.40 -10.09
N PRO A 40 19.05 10.73 -11.35
CA PRO A 40 19.53 12.05 -11.74
C PRO A 40 18.37 13.05 -11.85
N SER A 41 18.62 14.29 -11.46
CA SER A 41 17.73 15.44 -11.62
C SER A 41 18.49 16.62 -12.19
N ILE A 42 17.83 17.40 -13.03
CA ILE A 42 18.33 18.66 -13.59
C ILE A 42 17.27 19.73 -13.37
N THR A 43 17.71 20.90 -12.88
CA THR A 43 16.89 22.11 -12.82
C THR A 43 17.56 23.19 -13.66
N TYR A 44 16.80 23.74 -14.62
CA TYR A 44 17.21 24.89 -15.41
C TYR A 44 16.39 26.12 -15.04
N VAL A 45 17.03 27.11 -14.45
CA VAL A 45 16.46 28.44 -14.14
C VAL A 45 16.72 29.34 -15.35
N ALA A 46 15.77 29.31 -16.31
CA ALA A 46 15.89 30.08 -17.55
C ALA A 46 15.77 31.59 -17.30
N SER A 47 15.03 32.00 -16.27
CA SER A 47 14.91 33.38 -15.80
C SER A 47 14.33 33.40 -14.38
N GLU A 48 14.24 34.58 -13.76
CA GLU A 48 13.52 34.76 -12.48
C GLU A 48 12.04 34.35 -12.54
N ARG A 49 11.48 34.23 -13.73
CA ARG A 49 10.07 33.86 -13.97
C ARG A 49 9.88 32.43 -14.40
N THR A 50 10.94 31.75 -14.92
CA THR A 50 10.77 30.47 -15.59
C THR A 50 11.79 29.46 -15.10
N ARG A 51 11.29 28.30 -14.62
CA ARG A 51 12.08 27.15 -14.19
C ARG A 51 11.58 25.89 -14.88
N PHE A 52 12.52 25.07 -15.35
CA PHE A 52 12.30 23.73 -15.86
C PHE A 52 12.96 22.72 -14.92
N ASN A 53 12.30 21.60 -14.66
CA ASN A 53 12.85 20.48 -13.92
C ASN A 53 12.74 19.21 -14.79
N ALA A 54 13.76 18.36 -14.74
CA ALA A 54 13.73 17.03 -15.31
C ALA A 54 14.29 16.05 -14.29
N ASP A 55 13.47 15.13 -13.83
CA ASP A 55 13.82 14.11 -12.84
C ASP A 55 13.64 12.74 -13.47
N LEU A 56 14.69 11.94 -13.46
CA LEU A 56 14.66 10.55 -13.91
C LEU A 56 14.97 9.64 -12.72
N MET A 57 14.17 8.61 -12.51
CA MET A 57 14.48 7.53 -11.57
C MET A 57 14.40 6.19 -12.28
N ILE A 58 15.44 5.41 -12.17
CA ILE A 58 15.51 4.02 -12.63
C ILE A 58 15.76 3.16 -11.41
N SER A 59 14.88 2.18 -11.15
CA SER A 59 15.10 1.17 -10.12
C SER A 59 14.91 -0.23 -10.68
N ALA A 60 15.72 -1.16 -10.20
CA ALA A 60 15.60 -2.57 -10.51
C ALA A 60 15.65 -3.37 -9.21
N ASN A 61 14.63 -4.21 -9.01
CA ASN A 61 14.49 -5.08 -7.85
C ASN A 61 14.60 -6.54 -8.29
N ASN A 62 15.30 -7.34 -7.51
CA ASN A 62 15.35 -8.78 -7.66
C ASN A 62 15.17 -9.41 -6.28
N GLY A 63 14.10 -10.15 -6.10
CA GLY A 63 13.75 -10.72 -4.80
C GLY A 63 12.73 -11.84 -4.91
N LYS A 64 12.00 -12.06 -3.83
CA LYS A 64 10.89 -13.02 -3.75
C LYS A 64 9.70 -12.40 -3.04
N ILE A 65 8.51 -12.88 -3.34
CA ILE A 65 7.29 -12.46 -2.65
C ILE A 65 7.13 -13.31 -1.38
N ASP A 66 6.99 -12.64 -0.24
CA ASP A 66 6.58 -13.30 0.99
C ASP A 66 5.05 -13.40 1.05
N ARG A 67 4.52 -14.61 1.06
CA ARG A 67 3.08 -14.89 1.19
C ARG A 67 2.64 -15.24 2.61
N GLY A 68 3.49 -14.97 3.58
CA GLY A 68 3.18 -15.21 4.98
C GLY A 68 3.44 -16.66 5.40
N LEU A 69 2.91 -16.99 6.56
CA LEU A 69 3.08 -18.25 7.26
C LEU A 69 1.75 -19.00 7.32
N ALA A 70 1.72 -20.26 6.93
CA ALA A 70 0.62 -21.16 7.22
C ALA A 70 0.86 -21.89 8.56
N VAL A 71 -0.21 -22.14 9.29
CA VAL A 71 -0.20 -22.91 10.55
C VAL A 71 -0.94 -24.24 10.38
N PHE A 72 -0.70 -25.19 11.30
CA PHE A 72 -1.36 -26.49 11.29
C PHE A 72 -2.85 -26.35 11.62
N GLY A 73 -3.75 -26.74 10.72
CA GLY A 73 -5.19 -26.83 10.96
C GLY A 73 -5.71 -25.67 11.83
N ASP A 74 -6.36 -25.99 12.94
CA ASP A 74 -6.86 -25.03 13.94
C ASP A 74 -5.83 -24.69 15.03
N GLY A 75 -4.56 -25.05 14.83
CA GLY A 75 -3.47 -24.78 15.77
C GLY A 75 -3.21 -23.29 16.00
N PRO A 76 -2.44 -22.94 17.04
CA PRO A 76 -2.09 -21.56 17.33
C PRO A 76 -1.16 -20.97 16.25
N LEU A 77 -1.17 -19.64 16.12
CA LEU A 77 -0.27 -18.90 15.21
C LEU A 77 1.21 -19.22 15.47
N SER A 78 1.57 -19.55 16.73
CA SER A 78 2.92 -19.93 17.15
C SER A 78 3.29 -21.39 16.88
N SER A 79 2.43 -22.16 16.20
CA SER A 79 2.69 -23.58 15.91
C SER A 79 3.87 -23.82 14.97
N ARG A 80 4.37 -22.79 14.29
CA ARG A 80 5.54 -22.83 13.44
C ARG A 80 6.50 -21.67 13.73
N PRO A 81 7.82 -21.85 13.49
CA PRO A 81 8.79 -20.77 13.62
C PRO A 81 8.42 -19.58 12.73
N ILE A 82 8.63 -18.35 13.23
CA ILE A 82 8.37 -17.13 12.46
C ILE A 82 9.28 -16.99 11.23
N THR A 83 10.40 -17.73 11.21
CA THR A 83 11.33 -17.79 10.08
C THR A 83 10.82 -18.65 8.92
N ALA A 84 9.89 -19.57 9.17
CA ALA A 84 9.41 -20.50 8.15
C ALA A 84 8.75 -19.76 6.97
N SER A 85 9.17 -20.10 5.75
CA SER A 85 8.60 -19.62 4.49
C SER A 85 7.98 -20.75 3.70
N GLN A 86 7.04 -20.44 2.82
CA GLN A 86 6.44 -21.40 1.88
C GLN A 86 6.89 -21.14 0.44
N SER A 87 7.84 -20.24 0.23
CA SER A 87 8.46 -20.01 -1.06
C SER A 87 9.34 -21.20 -1.47
N ALA A 88 9.50 -21.43 -2.77
CA ALA A 88 10.48 -22.35 -3.29
C ALA A 88 11.83 -21.63 -3.53
N ALA A 89 12.93 -22.40 -3.56
CA ALA A 89 14.26 -21.84 -3.79
C ALA A 89 14.39 -21.15 -5.17
N ASN A 90 13.65 -21.65 -6.16
CA ASN A 90 13.62 -21.12 -7.52
C ASN A 90 12.55 -20.05 -7.78
N ASP A 91 11.82 -19.61 -6.75
CA ASP A 91 10.94 -18.45 -6.87
C ASP A 91 11.74 -17.18 -7.12
N TYR A 92 11.17 -16.28 -7.91
CA TYR A 92 11.74 -14.97 -8.14
C TYR A 92 10.67 -13.92 -8.44
N LEU A 93 11.00 -12.68 -8.12
CA LEU A 93 10.30 -11.47 -8.56
C LEU A 93 11.36 -10.51 -9.07
N ARG A 94 11.30 -10.17 -10.35
CA ARG A 94 12.16 -9.18 -10.99
C ARG A 94 11.30 -8.02 -11.45
N GLU A 95 11.67 -6.84 -11.00
CA GLU A 95 10.94 -5.62 -11.32
C GLU A 95 11.89 -4.56 -11.85
N LYS A 96 11.46 -3.82 -12.84
CA LYS A 96 12.16 -2.64 -13.33
C LYS A 96 11.19 -1.48 -13.48
N ASN A 97 11.53 -0.37 -12.85
CA ASN A 97 10.76 0.86 -12.89
C ASN A 97 11.59 1.97 -13.54
N ILE A 98 10.97 2.73 -14.43
CA ILE A 98 11.51 3.96 -14.97
C ILE A 98 10.47 5.04 -14.75
N ASN A 99 10.85 6.14 -14.10
CA ASN A 99 10.00 7.30 -13.89
C ASN A 99 10.72 8.53 -14.41
N LEU A 100 10.10 9.22 -15.36
CA LEU A 100 10.58 10.50 -15.89
C LEU A 100 9.53 11.57 -15.57
N THR A 101 9.92 12.59 -14.82
CA THR A 101 9.09 13.76 -14.54
C THR A 101 9.69 15.00 -15.20
N LEU A 102 8.88 15.69 -15.99
CA LEU A 102 9.23 16.99 -16.57
C LEU A 102 8.31 18.05 -15.96
N GLY A 103 8.91 19.12 -15.45
CA GLY A 103 8.21 20.19 -14.77
C GLY A 103 8.52 21.56 -15.37
N LEU A 104 7.51 22.40 -15.48
CA LEU A 104 7.60 23.81 -15.84
C LEU A 104 6.87 24.63 -14.76
N THR A 105 7.56 25.63 -14.20
CA THR A 105 6.93 26.69 -13.43
C THR A 105 7.20 28.02 -14.11
N HIS A 106 6.13 28.77 -14.41
CA HIS A 106 6.25 30.08 -15.07
C HIS A 106 5.38 31.13 -14.38
N ARG A 107 5.98 32.25 -13.99
CA ARG A 107 5.27 33.40 -13.45
C ARG A 107 4.73 34.25 -14.59
N LEU A 108 3.41 34.14 -14.83
CA LEU A 108 2.71 34.91 -15.88
C LEU A 108 2.59 36.40 -15.51
N ALA A 109 2.25 36.68 -14.25
CA ALA A 109 2.14 38.01 -13.67
C ALA A 109 2.46 37.98 -12.17
N GLN A 110 2.44 39.13 -11.51
CA GLN A 110 2.57 39.18 -10.06
C GLN A 110 1.41 38.40 -9.42
N GLY A 111 1.76 37.43 -8.55
CA GLY A 111 0.78 36.56 -7.89
C GLY A 111 0.19 35.46 -8.78
N LEU A 112 0.46 35.45 -10.10
CA LEU A 112 -0.10 34.45 -11.02
C LEU A 112 1.00 33.52 -11.53
N LEU A 113 0.92 32.23 -11.13
CA LEU A 113 1.85 31.17 -11.52
C LEU A 113 1.14 30.11 -12.36
N PHE A 114 1.79 29.71 -13.43
CA PHE A 114 1.43 28.51 -14.19
C PHE A 114 2.40 27.38 -13.85
N ASN A 115 1.85 26.20 -13.56
CA ASN A 115 2.62 24.98 -13.33
C ASN A 115 2.13 23.91 -14.30
N SER A 116 3.08 23.20 -14.88
CA SER A 116 2.84 22.05 -15.75
C SER A 116 3.78 20.94 -15.36
N THR A 117 3.25 19.73 -15.18
CA THR A 117 4.04 18.54 -14.87
C THR A 117 3.59 17.40 -15.77
N TYR A 118 4.54 16.77 -16.41
CA TYR A 118 4.36 15.53 -17.15
C TYR A 118 5.12 14.41 -16.47
N LEU A 119 4.46 13.31 -16.21
CA LEU A 119 5.06 12.07 -15.69
C LEU A 119 4.87 10.97 -16.73
N TYR A 120 5.97 10.30 -17.05
CA TYR A 120 5.99 9.02 -17.75
C TYR A 120 6.58 7.98 -16.84
N SER A 121 5.90 6.86 -16.64
CA SER A 121 6.46 5.74 -15.88
C SER A 121 6.20 4.40 -16.55
N THR A 122 7.15 3.48 -16.37
CA THR A 122 6.99 2.08 -16.75
C THR A 122 7.18 1.18 -15.55
N TYR A 123 6.48 0.06 -15.54
CA TYR A 123 6.67 -1.03 -14.60
C TYR A 123 6.75 -2.33 -15.37
N ASP A 124 7.89 -3.00 -15.29
CA ASP A 124 8.19 -4.28 -15.93
C ASP A 124 8.32 -5.33 -14.82
N GLU A 125 7.51 -6.38 -14.86
CA GLU A 125 7.48 -7.46 -13.87
C GLU A 125 7.65 -8.80 -14.56
N ASP A 126 8.62 -9.59 -14.10
CA ASP A 126 8.81 -11.01 -14.40
C ASP A 126 8.83 -11.79 -13.09
N MET A 127 7.87 -12.69 -12.90
CA MET A 127 7.64 -13.38 -11.63
C MET A 127 7.37 -14.86 -11.83
N MET A 128 8.01 -15.68 -11.01
CA MET A 128 7.62 -17.06 -10.72
C MET A 128 7.45 -17.22 -9.21
N GLU A 129 6.31 -17.74 -8.79
CA GLU A 129 5.95 -17.79 -7.38
C GLU A 129 5.17 -19.06 -7.03
N HIS A 130 5.64 -19.78 -6.02
CA HIS A 130 4.86 -20.79 -5.32
C HIS A 130 4.10 -20.14 -4.17
N SER A 131 2.79 -20.37 -4.10
CA SER A 131 1.93 -19.79 -3.07
C SER A 131 0.82 -20.76 -2.67
N GLN A 132 0.24 -20.50 -1.50
CA GLN A 132 -0.87 -21.29 -0.98
C GLN A 132 -2.13 -21.09 -1.83
N ASP A 133 -2.88 -22.19 -2.06
CA ASP A 133 -4.18 -22.15 -2.75
C ASP A 133 -5.36 -22.10 -1.76
N ASN A 134 -5.17 -21.44 -0.60
CA ASN A 134 -6.18 -21.19 0.44
C ASN A 134 -6.88 -22.43 1.00
N ALA A 135 -6.25 -23.60 0.90
CA ALA A 135 -6.80 -24.86 1.39
C ALA A 135 -5.70 -25.81 1.86
N TYR A 136 -6.06 -26.72 2.75
CA TYR A 136 -5.27 -27.93 2.98
C TYR A 136 -5.56 -28.98 1.90
N VAL A 137 -4.62 -29.92 1.71
CA VAL A 137 -4.79 -31.04 0.80
C VAL A 137 -5.92 -31.94 1.31
N LYS A 138 -6.74 -32.47 0.41
CA LYS A 138 -7.78 -33.43 0.76
C LYS A 138 -7.25 -34.86 0.81
N LEU A 139 -7.73 -35.65 1.79
CA LEU A 139 -7.53 -37.06 1.88
C LEU A 139 -8.61 -37.82 1.04
N ALA A 140 -8.46 -39.13 0.88
CA ALA A 140 -9.37 -39.98 0.13
C ALA A 140 -10.84 -39.91 0.62
N ASP A 141 -11.03 -39.72 1.92
CA ASP A 141 -12.34 -39.56 2.55
C ASP A 141 -12.95 -38.17 2.41
N GLY A 142 -12.22 -37.22 1.80
CA GLY A 142 -12.61 -35.83 1.62
C GLY A 142 -12.32 -34.91 2.79
N SER A 143 -11.75 -35.42 3.89
CA SER A 143 -11.27 -34.59 5.00
C SER A 143 -9.99 -33.82 4.62
N ASP A 144 -9.67 -32.78 5.39
CA ASP A 144 -8.43 -32.02 5.23
C ASP A 144 -7.26 -32.74 5.90
N ASP A 145 -6.09 -32.74 5.25
CA ASP A 145 -4.82 -33.05 5.87
C ASP A 145 -4.23 -31.76 6.49
N PRO A 146 -4.31 -31.58 7.81
CA PRO A 146 -3.91 -30.32 8.46
C PRO A 146 -2.39 -30.07 8.40
N SER A 147 -1.60 -31.03 7.94
CA SER A 147 -0.15 -30.94 7.80
C SER A 147 0.33 -30.56 6.40
N ARG A 148 -0.54 -30.60 5.39
CA ARG A 148 -0.18 -30.33 4.00
C ARG A 148 -1.04 -29.21 3.39
N VAL A 149 -0.40 -28.13 2.98
CA VAL A 149 -1.06 -27.00 2.32
C VAL A 149 -1.12 -27.25 0.81
N LEU A 150 -2.28 -27.05 0.22
CA LEU A 150 -2.43 -27.06 -1.23
C LEU A 150 -1.69 -25.86 -1.84
N MET A 151 -0.81 -26.13 -2.79
CA MET A 151 0.03 -25.12 -3.43
C MET A 151 -0.39 -24.86 -4.87
N ARG A 152 -0.08 -23.68 -5.35
CA ARG A 152 -0.11 -23.27 -6.75
C ARG A 152 1.20 -22.62 -7.15
N LEU A 153 1.53 -22.72 -8.45
CA LEU A 153 2.61 -21.98 -9.08
C LEU A 153 2.02 -20.94 -10.04
N THR A 154 2.50 -19.73 -9.93
CA THR A 154 2.16 -18.62 -10.83
C THR A 154 3.42 -18.20 -11.59
N LYS A 155 3.33 -18.13 -12.92
CA LYS A 155 4.29 -17.42 -13.77
C LYS A 155 3.59 -16.24 -14.40
N ARG A 156 4.11 -15.04 -14.18
CA ARG A 156 3.47 -13.82 -14.63
C ARG A 156 4.49 -12.84 -15.19
N TYR A 157 4.19 -12.34 -16.39
CA TYR A 157 4.91 -11.24 -16.99
C TYR A 157 3.94 -10.10 -17.28
N ARG A 158 4.27 -8.88 -16.84
CA ARG A 158 3.45 -7.69 -17.05
C ARG A 158 4.32 -6.50 -17.38
N PHE A 159 3.86 -5.70 -18.35
CA PHE A 159 4.48 -4.43 -18.67
C PHE A 159 3.44 -3.31 -18.69
N PHE A 160 3.59 -2.38 -17.76
CA PHE A 160 2.72 -1.22 -17.65
C PHE A 160 3.40 0.03 -18.19
N ARG A 161 2.60 0.91 -18.79
CA ARG A 161 2.95 2.27 -19.15
C ARG A 161 1.96 3.22 -18.53
N ASN A 162 2.47 4.27 -17.89
CA ASN A 162 1.64 5.31 -17.31
C ASN A 162 2.07 6.68 -17.83
N HIS A 163 1.08 7.51 -18.08
CA HIS A 163 1.25 8.90 -18.44
C HIS A 163 0.39 9.74 -17.51
N SER A 164 0.94 10.78 -16.95
CA SER A 164 0.19 11.76 -16.19
C SER A 164 0.57 13.15 -16.64
N PHE A 165 -0.41 14.01 -16.80
CA PHE A 165 -0.23 15.39 -17.21
C PHE A 165 -1.08 16.27 -16.30
N ASN A 166 -0.43 17.16 -15.54
CA ASN A 166 -1.10 18.05 -14.62
C ASN A 166 -0.71 19.49 -14.92
N ASN A 167 -1.71 20.34 -15.17
CA ASN A 167 -1.54 21.75 -15.43
C ASN A 167 -2.42 22.55 -14.50
N PHE A 168 -1.86 23.54 -13.84
CA PHE A 168 -2.68 24.41 -13.01
C PHE A 168 -2.13 25.83 -12.93
N LEU A 169 -3.06 26.74 -12.71
CA LEU A 169 -2.81 28.13 -12.37
C LEU A 169 -3.05 28.34 -10.87
N THR A 170 -2.16 29.06 -10.22
CA THR A 170 -2.41 29.61 -8.88
C THR A 170 -2.39 31.11 -8.98
N TRP A 171 -3.36 31.76 -8.35
CA TRP A 171 -3.48 33.21 -8.34
C TRP A 171 -3.76 33.75 -6.95
N ASP A 172 -2.80 34.54 -6.46
CA ASP A 172 -2.91 35.26 -5.19
C ASP A 172 -3.43 36.66 -5.46
N VAL A 173 -4.62 36.98 -4.92
CA VAL A 173 -5.33 38.27 -5.15
C VAL A 173 -6.00 38.73 -3.87
N HIS A 174 -6.26 40.04 -3.75
CA HIS A 174 -6.95 40.62 -2.60
C HIS A 174 -8.19 41.39 -3.08
N THR A 175 -9.29 41.24 -2.35
CA THR A 175 -10.48 42.08 -2.47
C THR A 175 -10.78 42.74 -1.11
N GLY A 176 -10.36 43.98 -0.99
CA GLY A 176 -10.38 44.67 0.30
C GLY A 176 -9.57 43.93 1.38
N PRO A 177 -10.18 43.56 2.53
CA PRO A 177 -9.47 42.85 3.60
C PRO A 177 -9.34 41.34 3.40
N VAL A 178 -9.89 40.79 2.32
CA VAL A 178 -9.91 39.35 2.05
C VAL A 178 -8.74 38.99 1.14
N ALA A 179 -7.88 38.07 1.58
CA ALA A 179 -6.88 37.44 0.75
C ALA A 179 -7.46 36.17 0.10
N HIS A 180 -7.29 36.04 -1.21
CA HIS A 180 -7.75 34.88 -1.99
C HIS A 180 -6.53 34.18 -2.56
N LYS A 181 -6.51 32.85 -2.47
CA LYS A 181 -5.63 32.00 -3.25
C LYS A 181 -6.48 31.07 -4.09
N LEU A 182 -6.55 31.38 -5.37
CA LEU A 182 -7.29 30.64 -6.38
C LEU A 182 -6.39 29.58 -7.00
N LEU A 183 -6.94 28.42 -7.28
CA LEU A 183 -6.31 27.36 -8.05
C LEU A 183 -7.31 26.84 -9.06
N LEU A 184 -6.92 26.82 -10.32
CA LEU A 184 -7.66 26.21 -11.44
C LEU A 184 -6.74 25.23 -12.13
N GLY A 185 -7.16 23.98 -12.26
CA GLY A 185 -6.31 22.98 -12.87
C GLY A 185 -7.06 21.94 -13.67
N TYR A 186 -6.30 21.32 -14.54
CA TYR A 186 -6.70 20.16 -15.34
C TYR A 186 -5.61 19.10 -15.23
N ASP A 187 -6.01 17.86 -14.98
CA ASP A 187 -5.14 16.72 -15.05
C ASP A 187 -5.68 15.62 -15.97
N TYR A 188 -4.74 14.89 -16.51
CA TYR A 188 -4.97 13.70 -17.32
C TYR A 188 -4.09 12.58 -16.79
N PHE A 189 -4.64 11.40 -16.65
CA PHE A 189 -3.91 10.19 -16.31
C PHE A 189 -4.30 9.07 -17.27
N ARG A 190 -3.30 8.30 -17.71
CA ARG A 190 -3.49 7.06 -18.46
C ARG A 190 -2.59 5.99 -17.90
N THR A 191 -3.15 4.82 -17.62
CA THR A 191 -2.42 3.59 -17.38
C THR A 191 -2.78 2.55 -18.43
N GLU A 192 -1.80 1.72 -18.80
CA GLU A 192 -1.97 0.70 -19.82
C GLU A 192 -1.20 -0.56 -19.43
N LEU A 193 -1.89 -1.69 -19.35
CA LEU A 193 -1.28 -3.00 -19.43
C LEU A 193 -1.09 -3.37 -20.90
N THR A 194 0.16 -3.48 -21.35
CA THR A 194 0.45 -3.65 -22.76
C THR A 194 0.17 -5.07 -23.26
N PRO A 195 -0.10 -5.26 -24.56
CA PRO A 195 -0.06 -6.59 -25.18
C PRO A 195 1.27 -7.30 -24.95
N GLY A 196 1.24 -8.63 -24.86
CA GLY A 196 2.40 -9.49 -24.56
C GLY A 196 2.53 -9.85 -23.08
N SER A 197 1.74 -9.25 -22.20
CA SER A 197 1.62 -9.72 -20.81
C SER A 197 1.06 -11.14 -20.76
N SER A 198 1.60 -11.96 -19.85
CA SER A 198 1.20 -13.36 -19.70
C SER A 198 0.92 -13.70 -18.24
N TYR A 199 0.01 -14.63 -18.03
CA TYR A 199 -0.30 -15.16 -16.72
C TYR A 199 -0.63 -16.65 -16.85
N LEU A 200 0.28 -17.51 -16.35
CA LEU A 200 0.13 -18.96 -16.30
C LEU A 200 -0.01 -19.39 -14.84
N GLU A 201 -0.92 -20.27 -14.58
CA GLU A 201 -1.15 -20.85 -13.24
C GLU A 201 -1.18 -22.38 -13.33
N ALA A 202 -0.44 -23.04 -12.46
CA ALA A 202 -0.55 -24.47 -12.20
C ALA A 202 -1.06 -24.66 -10.76
N GLY A 203 -2.00 -25.56 -10.54
CA GLY A 203 -2.56 -25.82 -9.21
C GLY A 203 -3.66 -26.87 -9.26
N GLY A 204 -4.27 -27.11 -8.09
CA GLY A 204 -5.37 -28.03 -7.92
C GLY A 204 -4.97 -29.51 -7.99
N TYR A 205 -5.96 -30.38 -8.27
CA TYR A 205 -5.84 -31.82 -8.27
C TYR A 205 -5.79 -32.39 -9.71
N LEU A 206 -5.00 -33.43 -9.92
CA LEU A 206 -4.81 -34.10 -11.21
C LEU A 206 -5.97 -35.07 -11.52
N LEU A 207 -6.50 -34.96 -12.72
CA LEU A 207 -7.52 -35.87 -13.23
C LEU A 207 -6.92 -36.87 -14.20
N LYS A 208 -7.51 -38.08 -14.30
CA LYS A 208 -7.12 -39.17 -15.24
C LYS A 208 -7.22 -38.76 -16.71
N ASN A 209 -8.02 -37.73 -17.02
CA ASN A 209 -8.19 -37.21 -18.38
C ASN A 209 -7.10 -36.18 -18.78
N GLY A 210 -6.05 -36.02 -17.98
CA GLY A 210 -4.94 -35.08 -18.23
C GLY A 210 -5.27 -33.62 -17.92
N LYS A 211 -6.36 -33.32 -17.22
CA LYS A 211 -6.75 -31.99 -16.78
C LYS A 211 -6.54 -31.82 -15.27
N THR A 212 -6.76 -30.62 -14.78
CA THR A 212 -6.79 -30.31 -13.36
C THR A 212 -8.15 -29.77 -12.92
N THR A 213 -8.44 -29.87 -11.62
CA THR A 213 -9.59 -29.22 -10.98
C THR A 213 -9.15 -28.53 -9.67
N LYS A 214 -9.75 -27.40 -9.34
CA LYS A 214 -9.39 -26.63 -8.13
C LYS A 214 -9.77 -27.32 -6.82
N THR A 215 -10.84 -28.12 -6.84
CA THR A 215 -11.40 -28.75 -5.64
C THR A 215 -11.51 -30.28 -5.83
N PHE A 216 -11.33 -31.01 -4.73
CA PHE A 216 -11.58 -32.44 -4.70
C PHE A 216 -13.07 -32.71 -4.39
N ASP A 217 -13.71 -33.52 -5.23
CA ASP A 217 -15.08 -34.02 -5.03
C ASP A 217 -15.03 -35.54 -4.76
N LYS A 218 -15.26 -35.93 -3.51
CA LYS A 218 -15.29 -37.35 -3.09
C LYS A 218 -16.27 -38.18 -3.89
N LYS A 219 -17.38 -37.60 -4.37
CA LYS A 219 -18.38 -38.32 -5.17
C LYS A 219 -17.84 -38.73 -6.54
N LYS A 220 -16.78 -38.07 -6.98
CA LYS A 220 -16.08 -38.30 -8.26
C LYS A 220 -14.66 -38.81 -8.05
N ALA A 221 -14.37 -39.45 -6.92
CA ALA A 221 -13.01 -39.90 -6.57
C ALA A 221 -12.36 -40.76 -7.67
N ALA A 222 -13.14 -41.51 -8.42
CA ALA A 222 -12.68 -42.35 -9.55
C ALA A 222 -12.05 -41.54 -10.70
N ASP A 223 -12.35 -40.25 -10.84
CA ASP A 223 -11.83 -39.37 -11.89
C ASP A 223 -10.41 -38.85 -11.60
N TYR A 224 -9.95 -38.95 -10.35
CA TYR A 224 -8.68 -38.40 -9.93
C TYR A 224 -7.52 -39.41 -10.08
N LEU A 225 -6.34 -38.88 -10.36
CA LEU A 225 -5.09 -39.60 -10.11
C LEU A 225 -4.86 -39.67 -8.60
N THR A 226 -4.46 -40.86 -8.10
CA THR A 226 -4.31 -41.09 -6.66
C THR A 226 -2.95 -41.69 -6.31
N ASP A 227 -2.52 -41.47 -5.07
CA ASP A 227 -1.40 -42.17 -4.48
C ASP A 227 -1.77 -43.65 -4.11
N LYS A 228 -0.83 -44.37 -3.50
CA LYS A 228 -1.04 -45.76 -3.06
C LYS A 228 -2.09 -45.91 -1.95
N GLN A 229 -2.38 -44.83 -1.22
CA GLN A 229 -3.36 -44.76 -0.15
C GLN A 229 -4.73 -44.30 -0.66
N GLY A 230 -4.85 -43.97 -1.95
CA GLY A 230 -6.10 -43.51 -2.58
C GLY A 230 -6.32 -42.00 -2.43
N ASN A 231 -5.37 -41.25 -1.89
CA ASN A 231 -5.50 -39.77 -1.79
C ASN A 231 -5.31 -39.12 -3.17
N PRO A 232 -6.05 -38.07 -3.49
CA PRO A 232 -5.93 -37.39 -4.77
C PRO A 232 -4.58 -36.70 -4.92
N LEU A 233 -3.92 -36.90 -6.07
CA LEU A 233 -2.67 -36.24 -6.39
C LEU A 233 -2.90 -34.77 -6.77
N THR A 234 -2.02 -33.89 -6.33
CA THR A 234 -2.01 -32.48 -6.67
C THR A 234 -1.10 -32.20 -7.86
N ASN A 235 -1.41 -31.17 -8.64
CA ASN A 235 -0.60 -30.75 -9.78
C ASN A 235 0.72 -30.12 -9.31
N VAL A 236 0.67 -29.25 -8.30
CA VAL A 236 1.86 -28.70 -7.64
C VAL A 236 2.10 -29.49 -6.36
N GLN A 237 3.35 -29.78 -6.05
CA GLN A 237 3.71 -30.47 -4.81
C GLN A 237 3.17 -29.72 -3.60
N PRO A 238 2.43 -30.37 -2.69
CA PRO A 238 1.95 -29.72 -1.48
C PRO A 238 3.10 -29.29 -0.58
N PHE A 239 2.90 -28.22 0.17
CA PHE A 239 3.86 -27.83 1.17
C PHE A 239 3.60 -28.59 2.47
N ASP A 240 4.59 -29.38 2.90
CA ASP A 240 4.54 -30.13 4.16
C ASP A 240 4.93 -29.19 5.32
N LEU A 241 3.98 -28.92 6.21
CA LEU A 241 4.20 -28.06 7.38
C LEU A 241 5.17 -28.65 8.40
N ASN A 242 5.46 -29.96 8.37
CA ASN A 242 6.48 -30.59 9.20
C ASN A 242 7.89 -30.39 8.64
N ASN A 243 8.02 -29.98 7.37
CA ASN A 243 9.29 -29.69 6.74
C ASN A 243 9.63 -28.21 6.87
N ASN A 244 10.47 -27.85 7.84
CA ASN A 244 10.90 -26.48 8.09
C ASN A 244 12.08 -26.03 7.21
N SER A 245 12.61 -26.90 6.33
CA SER A 245 13.83 -26.59 5.60
C SER A 245 13.63 -25.54 4.50
N GLY A 246 12.39 -25.28 4.04
CA GLY A 246 12.08 -24.21 3.09
C GLY A 246 12.78 -24.31 1.71
N ASN A 247 13.75 -25.23 1.56
CA ASN A 247 14.61 -25.37 0.39
C ASN A 247 14.01 -26.29 -0.67
N LEU A 248 12.71 -26.17 -0.89
CA LEU A 248 12.07 -26.93 -1.95
C LEU A 248 12.39 -26.28 -3.30
N TYR A 249 13.27 -26.90 -4.04
CA TYR A 249 13.38 -26.65 -5.47
C TYR A 249 12.28 -27.49 -6.16
N LEU A 250 11.31 -26.81 -6.78
CA LEU A 250 10.21 -27.49 -7.46
C LEU A 250 10.47 -27.58 -8.97
N ASP A 251 10.34 -28.81 -9.52
CA ASP A 251 10.39 -29.02 -10.96
C ASP A 251 9.08 -28.51 -11.60
N ASP A 252 9.17 -27.32 -12.18
CA ASP A 252 8.05 -26.65 -12.82
C ASP A 252 7.80 -27.10 -14.28
N THR A 253 8.67 -27.95 -14.83
CA THR A 253 8.58 -28.40 -16.24
C THR A 253 7.50 -29.44 -16.48
N LYS A 254 7.08 -30.16 -15.44
CA LYS A 254 6.07 -31.24 -15.53
C LYS A 254 4.65 -30.81 -15.12
N LEU A 255 4.47 -29.54 -14.76
CA LEU A 255 3.19 -29.04 -14.30
C LEU A 255 2.23 -28.77 -15.46
N LEU A 256 0.95 -29.02 -15.22
CA LEU A 256 -0.12 -28.64 -16.13
C LEU A 256 -0.51 -27.19 -15.88
N TYR A 257 -0.18 -26.34 -16.84
CA TYR A 257 -0.48 -24.91 -16.75
C TYR A 257 -1.82 -24.58 -17.41
N THR A 258 -2.55 -23.67 -16.78
CA THR A 258 -3.71 -23.00 -17.33
C THR A 258 -3.35 -21.54 -17.57
N SER A 259 -3.59 -21.06 -18.80
CA SER A 259 -3.48 -19.62 -19.08
C SER A 259 -4.61 -18.90 -18.38
N LYS A 260 -4.28 -17.86 -17.62
CA LYS A 260 -5.24 -16.91 -17.05
C LYS A 260 -5.38 -15.72 -17.96
N SER A 261 -6.55 -15.12 -17.96
CA SER A 261 -6.76 -13.87 -18.68
C SER A 261 -5.87 -12.78 -18.08
N ASN A 262 -4.98 -12.25 -18.88
CA ASN A 262 -4.18 -11.05 -18.60
C ASN A 262 -4.41 -10.08 -19.77
N ASN A 263 -5.68 -9.79 -19.99
CA ASN A 263 -6.12 -9.00 -21.13
C ASN A 263 -5.53 -7.58 -21.06
N PRO A 264 -4.98 -7.07 -22.15
CA PRO A 264 -4.56 -5.69 -22.22
C PRO A 264 -5.71 -4.75 -21.85
N TYR A 265 -5.40 -3.72 -21.08
CA TYR A 265 -6.39 -2.71 -20.72
C TYR A 265 -5.78 -1.31 -20.72
N ARG A 266 -6.62 -0.32 -20.84
CA ARG A 266 -6.26 1.10 -20.78
C ARG A 266 -7.27 1.85 -19.93
N GLN A 267 -6.79 2.55 -18.94
CA GLN A 267 -7.61 3.42 -18.09
C GLN A 267 -7.22 4.86 -18.33
N PHE A 268 -8.22 5.72 -18.45
CA PHE A 268 -8.05 7.16 -18.64
C PHE A 268 -8.85 7.90 -17.58
N SER A 269 -8.24 8.89 -17.01
CA SER A 269 -8.91 9.81 -16.11
C SER A 269 -8.64 11.23 -16.57
N ASN A 270 -9.68 12.08 -16.58
CA ASN A 270 -9.60 13.50 -16.83
C ASN A 270 -10.24 14.22 -15.65
N GLY A 271 -9.54 15.15 -15.05
CA GLY A 271 -10.01 15.93 -13.94
C GLY A 271 -9.94 17.42 -14.22
N LEU A 272 -11.06 18.12 -14.11
CA LEU A 272 -11.09 19.59 -14.06
C LEU A 272 -11.41 19.99 -12.61
N TYR A 273 -10.57 20.85 -12.03
CA TYR A 273 -10.73 21.23 -10.64
C TYR A 273 -10.48 22.71 -10.39
N VAL A 274 -11.23 23.23 -9.42
CA VAL A 274 -11.09 24.59 -8.92
C VAL A 274 -11.05 24.54 -7.40
N GLN A 275 -10.22 25.40 -6.83
CA GLN A 275 -10.17 25.60 -5.40
C GLN A 275 -9.93 27.07 -5.07
N GLU A 276 -10.58 27.56 -4.04
CA GLU A 276 -10.35 28.85 -3.44
C GLU A 276 -10.06 28.71 -1.96
N GLN A 277 -9.01 29.40 -1.52
CA GLN A 277 -8.72 29.66 -0.11
C GLN A 277 -8.97 31.14 0.15
N LEU A 278 -9.91 31.42 1.06
CA LEU A 278 -10.23 32.77 1.52
C LEU A 278 -9.65 32.95 2.91
N LYS A 279 -8.92 34.01 3.13
CA LYS A 279 -8.42 34.41 4.44
C LYS A 279 -8.95 35.79 4.81
N TRP A 280 -9.69 35.84 5.93
CA TRP A 280 -10.22 37.07 6.47
C TRP A 280 -10.09 37.10 8.00
N ASN A 281 -9.29 38.00 8.51
CA ASN A 281 -8.98 38.07 9.93
C ASN A 281 -8.52 36.71 10.50
N ARG A 282 -9.31 36.13 11.41
CA ARG A 282 -9.07 34.83 12.07
C ARG A 282 -9.66 33.65 11.32
N TRP A 283 -10.40 33.89 10.23
CA TRP A 283 -11.08 32.85 9.47
C TRP A 283 -10.32 32.52 8.20
N GLN A 284 -10.26 31.22 7.90
CA GLN A 284 -9.86 30.75 6.58
C GLN A 284 -10.94 29.76 6.10
N LEU A 285 -11.39 29.94 4.87
CA LEU A 285 -12.35 29.07 4.22
C LEU A 285 -11.69 28.45 3.00
N LEU A 286 -11.80 27.12 2.86
CA LEU A 286 -11.40 26.37 1.69
C LEU A 286 -12.66 25.86 0.98
N LEU A 287 -12.84 26.24 -0.27
CA LEU A 287 -13.85 25.71 -1.15
C LEU A 287 -13.16 25.02 -2.33
N GLY A 288 -13.56 23.82 -2.65
CA GLY A 288 -13.01 23.08 -3.79
C GLY A 288 -14.07 22.23 -4.47
N ALA A 289 -13.92 22.08 -5.76
CA ALA A 289 -14.74 21.20 -6.57
C ALA A 289 -13.88 20.56 -7.65
N ARG A 290 -14.13 19.30 -7.94
CA ARG A 290 -13.53 18.56 -9.04
C ARG A 290 -14.60 17.81 -9.81
N MET A 291 -14.54 17.88 -11.12
CA MET A 291 -15.27 16.98 -12.01
C MET A 291 -14.30 15.96 -12.57
N GLU A 292 -14.61 14.70 -12.36
CA GLU A 292 -13.83 13.56 -12.80
C GLU A 292 -14.57 12.81 -13.90
N TRP A 293 -13.86 12.46 -14.98
CA TRP A 293 -14.34 11.56 -16.04
C TRP A 293 -13.35 10.41 -16.18
N PHE A 294 -13.82 9.22 -15.90
CA PHE A 294 -13.04 7.99 -15.96
C PHE A 294 -13.54 7.09 -17.08
N THR A 295 -12.61 6.52 -17.84
CA THR A 295 -12.88 5.54 -18.88
C THR A 295 -11.94 4.37 -18.71
N ASP A 296 -12.48 3.16 -18.61
CA ASP A 296 -11.73 1.92 -18.62
C ASP A 296 -12.07 1.13 -19.89
N VAL A 297 -11.04 0.62 -20.57
CA VAL A 297 -11.15 -0.14 -21.83
C VAL A 297 -10.40 -1.45 -21.65
N VAL A 298 -11.11 -2.57 -21.71
CA VAL A 298 -10.54 -3.94 -21.63
C VAL A 298 -10.63 -4.60 -22.99
N GLN A 299 -9.52 -5.14 -23.47
CA GLN A 299 -9.51 -5.98 -24.67
C GLN A 299 -9.85 -7.42 -24.29
N LYS A 300 -10.92 -7.97 -24.84
CA LYS A 300 -11.31 -9.36 -24.62
C LYS A 300 -10.45 -10.32 -25.46
N THR A 301 -10.49 -11.59 -25.11
CA THR A 301 -9.74 -12.66 -25.82
C THR A 301 -10.13 -12.83 -27.28
N ASP A 302 -11.34 -12.43 -27.66
CA ASP A 302 -11.84 -12.43 -29.04
C ASP A 302 -11.49 -11.14 -29.82
N GLY A 303 -10.68 -10.23 -29.22
CA GLY A 303 -10.23 -8.99 -29.81
C GLY A 303 -11.20 -7.81 -29.68
N ARG A 304 -12.42 -8.02 -29.14
CA ARG A 304 -13.36 -6.93 -28.90
C ARG A 304 -12.88 -6.05 -27.73
N GLU A 305 -13.14 -4.76 -27.79
CA GLU A 305 -12.95 -3.84 -26.69
C GLU A 305 -14.27 -3.59 -25.96
N GLU A 306 -14.24 -3.70 -24.65
CA GLU A 306 -15.33 -3.27 -23.78
C GLU A 306 -14.93 -2.00 -23.05
N ARG A 307 -15.85 -1.04 -22.99
CA ARG A 307 -15.61 0.29 -22.43
C ARG A 307 -16.62 0.61 -21.35
N THR A 308 -16.12 1.10 -20.24
CA THR A 308 -16.93 1.60 -19.11
C THR A 308 -16.59 3.07 -18.90
N HIS A 309 -17.64 3.90 -18.83
CA HIS A 309 -17.52 5.32 -18.55
C HIS A 309 -18.18 5.64 -17.22
N GLN A 310 -17.46 6.34 -16.36
CA GLN A 310 -17.96 6.78 -15.07
C GLN A 310 -17.56 8.25 -14.87
N HIS A 311 -18.33 8.98 -14.11
CA HIS A 311 -17.99 10.36 -13.76
C HIS A 311 -18.47 10.70 -12.36
N ALA A 312 -17.83 11.69 -11.74
CA ALA A 312 -18.19 12.14 -10.41
C ALA A 312 -17.93 13.63 -10.21
N PHE A 313 -18.81 14.26 -9.46
CA PHE A 313 -18.59 15.57 -8.89
C PHE A 313 -18.11 15.42 -7.44
N ILE A 314 -16.92 15.95 -7.16
CA ILE A 314 -16.19 15.75 -5.91
C ILE A 314 -15.98 17.10 -5.23
N PRO A 315 -16.91 17.54 -4.36
CA PRO A 315 -16.80 18.77 -3.59
C PRO A 315 -15.96 18.57 -2.34
N ARG A 316 -15.35 19.66 -1.87
CA ARG A 316 -14.73 19.75 -0.54
C ARG A 316 -14.91 21.13 0.05
N VAL A 317 -15.12 21.17 1.37
CA VAL A 317 -15.24 22.39 2.15
C VAL A 317 -14.40 22.25 3.41
N GLY A 318 -13.63 23.26 3.74
CA GLY A 318 -12.87 23.34 4.98
C GLY A 318 -12.99 24.72 5.60
N VAL A 319 -13.06 24.78 6.91
CA VAL A 319 -13.03 26.04 7.67
C VAL A 319 -11.97 25.94 8.75
N ILE A 320 -11.21 27.03 8.92
CA ILE A 320 -10.24 27.17 10.01
C ILE A 320 -10.55 28.47 10.74
N TYR A 321 -10.55 28.40 12.06
CA TYR A 321 -10.65 29.55 12.94
C TYR A 321 -9.42 29.63 13.84
N SER A 322 -8.64 30.72 13.73
CA SER A 322 -7.48 30.99 14.58
C SER A 322 -7.97 31.51 15.94
N LEU A 323 -8.19 30.57 16.89
CA LEU A 323 -8.68 30.88 18.24
C LEU A 323 -7.65 31.70 19.02
N LEU A 324 -6.39 31.27 18.96
CA LEU A 324 -5.22 31.93 19.55
C LEU A 324 -4.09 31.99 18.49
N PRO A 325 -3.06 32.82 18.65
CA PRO A 325 -1.91 32.80 17.73
C PRO A 325 -1.27 31.41 17.57
N ALA A 326 -1.34 30.58 18.62
CA ALA A 326 -0.78 29.23 18.67
C ALA A 326 -1.80 28.12 18.45
N LEU A 327 -3.10 28.42 18.28
CA LEU A 327 -4.16 27.40 18.25
C LEU A 327 -5.20 27.69 17.19
N ASN A 328 -5.35 26.77 16.24
CA ASN A 328 -6.38 26.80 15.21
C ASN A 328 -7.38 25.67 15.43
N LEU A 329 -8.66 25.98 15.33
CA LEU A 329 -9.75 25.02 15.22
C LEU A 329 -10.09 24.84 13.75
N TYR A 330 -10.45 23.63 13.34
CA TYR A 330 -10.84 23.36 11.95
C TYR A 330 -11.98 22.38 11.85
N GLY A 331 -12.68 22.47 10.73
CA GLY A 331 -13.65 21.48 10.30
C GLY A 331 -13.53 21.25 8.81
N THR A 332 -13.69 20.02 8.35
CA THR A 332 -13.60 19.66 6.94
C THR A 332 -14.70 18.66 6.56
N TRP A 333 -15.20 18.82 5.37
CA TRP A 333 -16.07 17.87 4.70
C TRP A 333 -15.60 17.67 3.26
N LEU A 334 -15.53 16.42 2.83
CA LEU A 334 -15.16 16.08 1.47
C LEU A 334 -15.85 14.79 1.01
N ARG A 335 -15.97 14.65 -0.30
CA ARG A 335 -16.35 13.40 -0.97
C ARG A 335 -15.19 12.85 -1.77
N GLY A 336 -15.17 11.52 -1.92
CA GLY A 336 -14.25 10.77 -2.77
C GLY A 336 -15.00 9.89 -3.76
N PHE A 337 -14.30 9.47 -4.80
CA PHE A 337 -14.80 8.63 -5.88
C PHE A 337 -13.71 7.63 -6.27
N ASP A 338 -14.12 6.35 -6.42
CA ASP A 338 -13.26 5.28 -6.93
C ASP A 338 -14.07 4.46 -7.95
N PRO A 339 -13.66 4.47 -9.25
CA PRO A 339 -14.43 3.84 -10.30
C PRO A 339 -14.35 2.31 -10.25
N GLN A 340 -15.43 1.62 -10.64
CA GLN A 340 -15.41 0.18 -10.84
C GLN A 340 -14.73 -0.17 -12.16
N SER A 341 -13.87 -1.22 -12.15
CA SER A 341 -13.13 -1.62 -13.35
C SER A 341 -14.03 -2.18 -14.45
N ALA A 342 -13.66 -1.98 -15.72
CA ALA A 342 -14.38 -2.55 -16.85
C ALA A 342 -14.38 -4.09 -16.82
N ALA A 343 -13.34 -4.71 -16.29
CA ALA A 343 -13.29 -6.16 -16.12
C ALA A 343 -14.43 -6.69 -15.22
N VAL A 344 -14.71 -5.98 -14.12
CA VAL A 344 -15.83 -6.32 -13.21
C VAL A 344 -17.18 -5.97 -13.85
N GLN A 345 -17.28 -4.81 -14.50
CA GLN A 345 -18.53 -4.32 -15.08
C GLN A 345 -19.03 -5.16 -16.25
N SER A 346 -18.13 -5.75 -17.02
CA SER A 346 -18.42 -6.45 -18.27
C SER A 346 -18.50 -7.97 -18.13
N ASP A 347 -18.20 -8.52 -16.96
CA ASP A 347 -18.30 -9.95 -16.72
C ASP A 347 -19.72 -10.32 -16.25
N PRO A 348 -20.50 -11.09 -17.04
CA PRO A 348 -21.84 -11.51 -16.62
C PRO A 348 -21.85 -12.33 -15.31
N ALA A 349 -20.75 -13.03 -15.01
CA ALA A 349 -20.62 -13.83 -13.79
C ALA A 349 -20.56 -12.94 -12.53
N THR A 350 -20.06 -11.73 -12.63
CA THR A 350 -20.02 -10.79 -11.50
C THR A 350 -21.36 -10.15 -11.17
N GLY A 351 -22.25 -10.01 -12.17
CA GLY A 351 -23.60 -9.48 -12.01
C GLY A 351 -23.73 -7.96 -12.09
N GLY A 352 -22.71 -7.28 -12.62
CA GLY A 352 -22.77 -5.84 -12.90
C GLY A 352 -23.86 -5.42 -13.91
N PRO A 353 -23.98 -4.15 -14.23
CA PRO A 353 -23.09 -3.06 -13.83
C PRO A 353 -23.28 -2.59 -12.37
N PHE A 354 -22.23 -2.04 -11.78
CA PHE A 354 -22.22 -1.54 -10.42
C PHE A 354 -21.89 -0.04 -10.40
N ASP A 355 -22.48 0.67 -9.46
CA ASP A 355 -22.14 2.06 -9.19
C ASP A 355 -20.69 2.17 -8.67
N PRO A 356 -20.00 3.30 -8.93
CA PRO A 356 -18.68 3.54 -8.39
C PRO A 356 -18.71 3.56 -6.85
N MET A 357 -17.59 3.17 -6.25
CA MET A 357 -17.40 3.34 -4.82
C MET A 357 -17.27 4.84 -4.51
N THR A 358 -17.96 5.28 -3.47
CA THR A 358 -17.92 6.67 -3.01
C THR A 358 -17.54 6.72 -1.54
N SER A 359 -16.88 7.80 -1.15
CA SER A 359 -16.55 8.07 0.25
C SER A 359 -16.99 9.47 0.66
N GLU A 360 -17.23 9.64 1.96
CA GLU A 360 -17.59 10.90 2.58
C GLU A 360 -16.88 11.01 3.93
N LEU A 361 -16.09 12.08 4.11
CA LEU A 361 -15.38 12.38 5.35
C LEU A 361 -15.95 13.64 6.00
N TRP A 362 -16.23 13.54 7.28
CA TRP A 362 -16.43 14.65 8.21
C TRP A 362 -15.34 14.60 9.26
N GLU A 363 -14.65 15.72 9.45
CA GLU A 363 -13.60 15.82 10.45
C GLU A 363 -13.65 17.19 11.11
N VAL A 364 -13.47 17.22 12.43
CA VAL A 364 -13.27 18.43 13.21
C VAL A 364 -12.05 18.26 14.10
N GLY A 365 -11.32 19.33 14.34
CA GLY A 365 -10.10 19.20 15.14
C GLY A 365 -9.50 20.53 15.57
N ALA A 366 -8.36 20.38 16.22
CA ALA A 366 -7.54 21.49 16.68
C ALA A 366 -6.08 21.25 16.32
N LYS A 367 -5.39 22.30 15.84
CA LYS A 367 -3.95 22.28 15.55
C LYS A 367 -3.26 23.36 16.36
N GLY A 368 -2.27 22.97 17.15
CA GLY A 368 -1.52 23.87 18.02
C GLY A 368 -0.04 23.92 17.64
N GLU A 369 0.55 25.12 17.75
CA GLU A 369 1.99 25.37 17.64
C GLU A 369 2.48 26.03 18.93
N TRP A 370 3.21 25.28 19.74
CA TRP A 370 3.64 25.66 21.08
C TRP A 370 5.14 25.92 21.14
N LEU A 371 5.59 26.51 22.26
CA LEU A 371 7.02 26.75 22.51
C LEU A 371 7.70 27.56 21.39
N GLY A 372 6.99 28.56 20.85
CA GLY A 372 7.51 29.38 19.75
C GLY A 372 7.62 28.61 18.42
N GLY A 373 6.68 27.71 18.13
CA GLY A 373 6.64 26.90 16.90
C GLY A 373 7.50 25.63 16.95
N ARG A 374 8.14 25.33 18.08
CA ARG A 374 8.99 24.14 18.22
C ARG A 374 8.22 22.84 18.46
N LEU A 375 7.01 22.92 18.97
CA LEU A 375 6.15 21.77 19.26
C LEU A 375 4.82 21.95 18.54
N SER A 376 4.46 21.00 17.69
CA SER A 376 3.15 20.92 17.03
C SER A 376 2.28 19.85 17.70
N THR A 377 0.98 20.14 17.79
CA THR A 377 -0.04 19.17 18.24
C THR A 377 -1.23 19.19 17.30
N THR A 378 -1.80 18.02 17.05
CA THR A 378 -3.07 17.90 16.33
C THR A 378 -3.99 16.98 17.14
N LEU A 379 -5.25 17.37 17.25
CA LEU A 379 -6.35 16.53 17.73
C LEU A 379 -7.41 16.54 16.67
N SER A 380 -7.86 15.38 16.22
CA SER A 380 -8.98 15.24 15.29
C SER A 380 -10.02 14.24 15.79
N VAL A 381 -11.26 14.48 15.41
CA VAL A 381 -12.40 13.56 15.52
C VAL A 381 -13.00 13.45 14.15
N PHE A 382 -13.14 12.23 13.66
CA PHE A 382 -13.58 12.00 12.29
C PHE A 382 -14.66 10.93 12.17
N ARG A 383 -15.34 10.99 11.04
CA ARG A 383 -16.23 9.94 10.53
C ARG A 383 -16.05 9.83 9.02
N LEU A 384 -15.53 8.69 8.58
CA LEU A 384 -15.41 8.29 7.19
C LEU A 384 -16.50 7.27 6.87
N THR A 385 -17.22 7.48 5.79
CA THR A 385 -18.24 6.54 5.29
C THR A 385 -17.87 6.15 3.85
N GLN A 386 -17.82 4.86 3.56
CA GLN A 386 -17.62 4.30 2.21
C GLN A 386 -18.89 3.56 1.79
N ARG A 387 -19.21 3.60 0.48
CA ARG A 387 -20.39 2.95 -0.10
C ARG A 387 -20.03 2.26 -1.39
N ASN A 388 -20.80 1.22 -1.75
CA ASN A 388 -20.66 0.47 -3.00
C ASN A 388 -19.34 -0.31 -3.14
N GLU A 389 -18.67 -0.64 -2.02
CA GLU A 389 -17.56 -1.59 -2.05
C GLU A 389 -18.10 -2.97 -2.45
N LEU A 390 -17.43 -3.66 -3.37
CA LEU A 390 -17.90 -4.94 -3.91
C LEU A 390 -17.34 -6.10 -3.12
N TYR A 391 -18.24 -6.96 -2.66
CA TYR A 391 -17.91 -8.20 -1.96
C TYR A 391 -18.47 -9.42 -2.71
N ASN A 392 -17.88 -10.58 -2.47
CA ASN A 392 -18.43 -11.83 -3.00
C ASN A 392 -19.82 -12.09 -2.39
N ALA A 393 -20.82 -12.30 -3.22
CA ALA A 393 -22.20 -12.50 -2.79
C ALA A 393 -22.42 -13.78 -1.98
N GLY A 394 -21.46 -14.73 -2.01
CA GLY A 394 -21.54 -15.99 -1.28
C GLY A 394 -22.63 -16.94 -1.80
N ILE A 395 -23.09 -16.75 -3.04
CA ILE A 395 -24.15 -17.57 -3.65
C ILE A 395 -23.58 -18.91 -4.08
N ALA A 396 -24.20 -20.00 -3.62
CA ALA A 396 -23.79 -21.34 -4.01
C ALA A 396 -23.95 -21.56 -5.54
N GLY A 397 -22.89 -22.01 -6.20
CA GLY A 397 -22.87 -22.17 -7.66
C GLY A 397 -22.46 -20.92 -8.45
N GLU A 398 -22.36 -19.75 -7.79
CA GLU A 398 -21.95 -18.47 -8.41
C GLU A 398 -20.72 -17.87 -7.69
N PRO A 399 -19.55 -18.50 -7.76
CA PRO A 399 -18.38 -18.10 -6.96
C PRO A 399 -17.82 -16.71 -7.33
N GLU A 400 -18.10 -16.22 -8.52
CA GLU A 400 -17.63 -14.92 -9.02
C GLU A 400 -18.67 -13.78 -8.79
N ARG A 401 -19.87 -14.14 -8.30
CA ARG A 401 -20.93 -13.16 -8.10
C ARG A 401 -20.55 -12.13 -7.04
N LEU A 402 -20.62 -10.86 -7.42
CA LEU A 402 -20.37 -9.74 -6.52
C LEU A 402 -21.69 -9.07 -6.10
N THR A 403 -21.65 -8.44 -4.96
CA THR A 403 -22.72 -7.57 -4.46
C THR A 403 -22.09 -6.34 -3.83
N PRO A 404 -22.65 -5.14 -4.04
CA PRO A 404 -22.17 -3.98 -3.32
C PRO A 404 -22.54 -4.11 -1.83
N VAL A 405 -21.56 -3.91 -0.96
CA VAL A 405 -21.82 -3.65 0.46
C VAL A 405 -22.39 -2.25 0.57
N GLY A 406 -23.48 -2.12 1.31
CA GLY A 406 -24.20 -0.87 1.39
C GLY A 406 -23.35 0.23 2.00
N ARG A 407 -22.68 -0.04 3.15
CA ARG A 407 -21.91 0.98 3.85
C ARG A 407 -20.88 0.40 4.82
N GLU A 408 -19.67 0.94 4.75
CA GLU A 408 -18.68 0.86 5.81
C GLU A 408 -18.49 2.21 6.48
N THR A 409 -18.30 2.21 7.79
CA THR A 409 -18.06 3.43 8.55
C THR A 409 -16.87 3.26 9.47
N SER A 410 -15.91 4.18 9.37
CA SER A 410 -14.80 4.36 10.29
C SER A 410 -15.02 5.68 11.06
N ARG A 411 -14.90 5.63 12.37
CA ARG A 411 -15.05 6.80 13.26
C ARG A 411 -14.05 6.75 14.39
N GLY A 412 -13.44 7.86 14.69
CA GLY A 412 -12.37 7.82 15.66
C GLY A 412 -11.87 9.17 16.15
N ILE A 413 -10.83 9.07 16.96
CA ILE A 413 -10.08 10.20 17.52
C ILE A 413 -8.61 9.95 17.23
N GLU A 414 -7.92 10.98 16.74
CA GLU A 414 -6.48 10.94 16.52
C GLU A 414 -5.80 12.10 17.24
N VAL A 415 -4.63 11.80 17.80
CA VAL A 415 -3.77 12.77 18.48
C VAL A 415 -2.36 12.62 17.94
N ASP A 416 -1.76 13.74 17.50
CA ASP A 416 -0.37 13.82 17.10
C ASP A 416 0.35 14.89 17.91
N VAL A 417 1.57 14.60 18.33
CA VAL A 417 2.49 15.52 19.01
C VAL A 417 3.87 15.34 18.41
N ALA A 418 4.46 16.40 17.87
CA ALA A 418 5.80 16.33 17.29
C ALA A 418 6.57 17.64 17.48
N GLY A 419 7.84 17.51 17.81
CA GLY A 419 8.73 18.68 17.88
C GLY A 419 9.80 18.59 18.96
N GLN A 420 10.30 19.76 19.35
CA GLN A 420 11.33 19.92 20.35
C GLN A 420 10.72 20.43 21.67
N LEU A 421 10.77 19.60 22.71
CA LEU A 421 10.44 20.01 24.07
C LEU A 421 11.51 20.97 24.62
N LEU A 422 12.78 20.61 24.38
CA LEU A 422 13.98 21.43 24.65
C LEU A 422 14.89 21.38 23.42
N PRO A 423 15.85 22.29 23.24
CA PRO A 423 16.76 22.29 22.08
C PRO A 423 17.50 20.98 21.84
N PHE A 424 17.67 20.18 22.88
CA PHE A 424 18.36 18.91 22.89
C PHE A 424 17.42 17.70 23.09
N TRP A 425 16.11 17.93 23.19
CA TRP A 425 15.12 16.87 23.44
C TRP A 425 13.96 16.95 22.44
N ASN A 426 13.92 16.00 21.52
CA ASN A 426 12.89 15.87 20.49
C ASN A 426 11.91 14.73 20.85
N MET A 427 10.66 14.90 20.48
CA MET A 427 9.61 13.91 20.65
C MET A 427 8.71 13.86 19.42
N ALA A 428 8.28 12.66 19.06
CA ALA A 428 7.17 12.40 18.14
C ALA A 428 6.28 11.31 18.75
N ALA A 429 5.00 11.60 18.89
CA ALA A 429 4.02 10.66 19.42
C ALA A 429 2.72 10.77 18.63
N ASN A 430 2.07 9.64 18.41
CA ASN A 430 0.71 9.60 17.88
C ASN A 430 -0.12 8.52 18.58
N TYR A 431 -1.42 8.74 18.60
CA TYR A 431 -2.40 7.77 19.07
C TYR A 431 -3.65 7.86 18.22
N ALA A 432 -4.19 6.72 17.81
CA ALA A 432 -5.45 6.60 17.12
C ALA A 432 -6.38 5.61 17.86
N PHE A 433 -7.61 6.05 18.06
CA PHE A 433 -8.74 5.21 18.38
C PHE A 433 -9.67 5.20 17.18
N ASP A 434 -9.90 4.04 16.55
CA ASP A 434 -10.70 3.90 15.34
C ASP A 434 -11.66 2.71 15.48
N VAL A 435 -12.94 2.96 15.22
CA VAL A 435 -13.98 1.93 15.13
C VAL A 435 -14.44 1.88 13.67
N ALA A 436 -13.86 0.94 12.93
CA ALA A 436 -14.21 0.66 11.54
C ALA A 436 -15.10 -0.58 11.46
N GLU A 437 -16.31 -0.42 10.94
CA GLU A 437 -17.36 -1.45 10.93
C GLU A 437 -18.17 -1.42 9.64
N ILE A 438 -18.62 -2.60 9.20
CA ILE A 438 -19.64 -2.73 8.15
C ILE A 438 -20.99 -2.38 8.77
N THR A 439 -21.55 -1.23 8.40
CA THR A 439 -22.77 -0.69 9.01
C THR A 439 -24.03 -0.91 8.17
N ASP A 440 -23.86 -1.40 6.93
CA ASP A 440 -24.96 -1.83 6.06
C ASP A 440 -24.43 -2.93 5.12
N ALA A 441 -25.06 -4.07 5.14
CA ALA A 441 -24.66 -5.23 4.35
C ALA A 441 -25.88 -6.04 3.91
N PRO A 442 -25.82 -6.72 2.74
CA PRO A 442 -26.88 -7.63 2.34
C PRO A 442 -27.12 -8.71 3.40
N ALA A 443 -28.37 -9.01 3.71
CA ALA A 443 -28.74 -9.96 4.75
C ALA A 443 -28.13 -11.36 4.57
N ALA A 444 -27.85 -11.74 3.32
CA ALA A 444 -27.22 -13.02 2.98
C ALA A 444 -25.75 -13.12 3.45
N THR A 445 -25.04 -11.99 3.60
CA THR A 445 -23.61 -12.00 3.96
C THR A 445 -23.37 -12.16 5.45
N LYS A 446 -24.36 -11.83 6.31
CA LYS A 446 -24.25 -11.80 7.78
C LYS A 446 -23.07 -10.97 8.31
N ASP A 447 -22.60 -9.98 7.55
CA ASP A 447 -21.40 -9.20 7.86
C ASP A 447 -21.70 -7.88 8.57
N LEU A 448 -22.97 -7.64 8.93
CA LEU A 448 -23.40 -6.43 9.63
C LEU A 448 -22.75 -6.34 11.03
N ASN A 449 -22.24 -5.16 11.38
CA ASN A 449 -21.55 -4.84 12.63
C ASN A 449 -20.26 -5.64 12.88
N ILE A 450 -19.65 -6.16 11.81
CA ILE A 450 -18.34 -6.78 11.91
C ILE A 450 -17.26 -5.71 11.77
N GLN A 451 -16.26 -5.79 12.63
CA GLN A 451 -15.07 -4.95 12.53
C GLN A 451 -14.39 -5.17 11.18
N ARG A 452 -13.99 -4.09 10.53
CA ARG A 452 -13.21 -4.15 9.29
C ARG A 452 -11.90 -4.92 9.53
N PRO A 453 -11.56 -5.89 8.67
CA PRO A 453 -10.32 -6.66 8.80
C PRO A 453 -9.09 -5.77 8.77
N GLY A 454 -8.07 -6.18 9.50
CA GLY A 454 -6.79 -5.47 9.56
C GLY A 454 -6.81 -4.15 10.33
N THR A 455 -7.96 -3.66 10.78
CA THR A 455 -8.09 -2.36 11.47
C THR A 455 -8.06 -2.57 12.99
N PRO A 456 -7.01 -2.11 13.70
CA PRO A 456 -6.98 -2.14 15.15
C PRO A 456 -7.85 -1.02 15.74
N LYS A 457 -8.52 -1.28 16.87
CA LYS A 457 -9.25 -0.22 17.58
C LYS A 457 -8.33 0.81 18.23
N HIS A 458 -7.15 0.39 18.64
CA HIS A 458 -6.16 1.25 19.27
C HIS A 458 -4.79 1.02 18.64
N SER A 459 -4.14 2.09 18.25
CA SER A 459 -2.74 2.07 17.80
C SER A 459 -2.03 3.34 18.25
N GLY A 460 -0.72 3.26 18.40
CA GLY A 460 0.05 4.43 18.75
C GLY A 460 1.55 4.19 18.69
N ASN A 461 2.27 5.28 18.53
CA ASN A 461 3.72 5.31 18.47
C ASN A 461 4.24 6.45 19.33
N LEU A 462 5.37 6.21 19.95
CA LEU A 462 6.17 7.21 20.65
C LEU A 462 7.62 7.03 20.24
N TRP A 463 8.27 8.11 19.85
CA TRP A 463 9.71 8.19 19.71
C TRP A 463 10.22 9.41 20.42
N THR A 464 11.22 9.25 21.28
CA THR A 464 11.90 10.39 21.93
C THR A 464 13.40 10.28 21.77
N LYS A 465 14.05 11.41 21.52
CA LYS A 465 15.49 11.50 21.32
C LYS A 465 16.06 12.63 22.17
N PHE A 466 17.00 12.28 23.03
CA PHE A 466 17.77 13.21 23.83
C PHE A 466 19.20 13.26 23.31
N ILE A 467 19.77 14.46 23.17
CA ILE A 467 21.17 14.68 22.76
C ILE A 467 21.88 15.39 23.92
N VAL A 468 23.00 14.84 24.39
CA VAL A 468 23.81 15.46 25.43
C VAL A 468 24.36 16.79 24.92
N PRO A 469 23.97 17.96 25.53
CA PRO A 469 24.29 19.26 24.98
C PRO A 469 25.73 19.70 25.27
N GLU A 470 26.32 19.24 26.37
CA GLU A 470 27.61 19.74 26.88
C GLU A 470 28.46 18.62 27.51
N GLY A 471 29.74 18.88 27.76
CA GLY A 471 30.66 17.96 28.43
C GLY A 471 31.33 16.94 27.49
N PRO A 472 32.03 15.94 28.06
CA PRO A 472 32.82 14.96 27.27
C PRO A 472 31.96 14.09 26.34
N LEU A 473 30.69 13.90 26.67
CA LEU A 473 29.73 13.11 25.86
C LEU A 473 28.87 14.01 24.96
N ARG A 474 29.26 15.25 24.73
CA ARG A 474 28.58 16.16 23.80
C ARG A 474 28.41 15.47 22.45
N HIS A 475 27.21 15.61 21.83
CA HIS A 475 26.79 14.97 20.60
C HIS A 475 26.42 13.48 20.69
N LEU A 476 26.54 12.85 21.87
CA LEU A 476 25.90 11.56 22.11
C LEU A 476 24.39 11.76 22.20
N GLY A 477 23.63 11.02 21.42
CA GLY A 477 22.17 10.99 21.47
C GLY A 477 21.66 9.62 21.89
N ILE A 478 20.59 9.61 22.66
CA ILE A 478 19.86 8.38 23.02
C ILE A 478 18.43 8.53 22.51
N GLY A 479 17.95 7.55 21.77
CA GLY A 479 16.57 7.43 21.32
C GLY A 479 15.89 6.25 21.96
N ILE A 480 14.64 6.44 22.38
CA ILE A 480 13.76 5.37 22.87
C ILE A 480 12.42 5.52 22.18
N GLY A 481 11.87 4.41 21.73
CA GLY A 481 10.58 4.36 21.06
C GLY A 481 9.74 3.17 21.47
N ALA A 482 8.44 3.36 21.42
CA ALA A 482 7.47 2.30 21.60
C ALA A 482 6.39 2.42 20.53
N ASN A 483 5.94 1.29 20.02
CA ASN A 483 4.77 1.22 19.18
C ASN A 483 3.86 0.08 19.65
N PHE A 484 2.56 0.32 19.60
CA PHE A 484 1.57 -0.68 19.98
C PHE A 484 0.39 -0.69 19.00
N VAL A 485 -0.22 -1.85 18.89
CA VAL A 485 -1.40 -2.12 18.08
C VAL A 485 -2.29 -3.07 18.85
N SER A 486 -3.58 -2.79 18.97
CA SER A 486 -4.54 -3.68 19.61
C SER A 486 -4.85 -4.90 18.73
N GLU A 487 -5.61 -5.84 19.28
CA GLU A 487 -6.14 -6.98 18.54
C GLU A 487 -6.90 -6.53 17.28
N ARG A 488 -6.79 -7.31 16.21
CA ARG A 488 -7.47 -7.08 14.93
C ARG A 488 -7.82 -8.38 14.23
N LEU A 489 -8.90 -8.35 13.45
CA LEU A 489 -9.34 -9.49 12.66
C LEU A 489 -8.45 -9.64 11.40
N GLY A 490 -8.26 -10.87 10.95
CA GLY A 490 -7.81 -11.17 9.59
C GLY A 490 -8.88 -10.84 8.55
N GLN A 491 -8.68 -11.26 7.33
CA GLN A 491 -9.64 -10.98 6.25
C GLN A 491 -11.02 -11.57 6.57
N VAL A 492 -12.06 -10.77 6.39
CA VAL A 492 -13.44 -11.24 6.37
C VAL A 492 -13.71 -11.87 5.00
N GLY A 493 -14.03 -13.11 4.99
CA GLY A 493 -14.43 -13.84 3.80
C GLY A 493 -14.59 -15.30 4.14
N ARG A 494 -15.73 -15.90 3.76
CA ARG A 494 -16.09 -17.28 4.02
C ARG A 494 -15.62 -17.77 5.40
N ARG A 495 -16.33 -17.41 6.41
CA ARG A 495 -16.14 -17.47 7.88
C ARG A 495 -15.51 -18.72 8.52
N ALA A 496 -15.15 -19.74 7.76
CA ALA A 496 -14.57 -20.97 8.31
C ALA A 496 -13.16 -20.76 8.90
N ASN A 497 -12.43 -19.69 8.50
CA ASN A 497 -11.03 -19.49 8.84
C ASN A 497 -10.71 -18.07 9.35
N VAL A 498 -11.72 -17.32 9.84
CA VAL A 498 -11.45 -16.00 10.43
C VAL A 498 -10.53 -16.17 11.64
N ILE A 499 -9.44 -15.42 11.61
CA ILE A 499 -8.44 -15.42 12.66
C ILE A 499 -8.33 -14.04 13.29
N SER A 500 -8.16 -14.01 14.60
CA SER A 500 -7.80 -12.79 15.31
C SER A 500 -6.30 -12.76 15.54
N TYR A 501 -5.67 -11.62 15.23
CA TYR A 501 -4.26 -11.36 15.49
C TYR A 501 -4.13 -10.61 16.81
N PRO A 502 -3.45 -11.19 17.81
CA PRO A 502 -3.26 -10.57 19.12
C PRO A 502 -2.63 -9.18 19.00
N GLY A 503 -3.01 -8.30 19.90
CA GLY A 503 -2.32 -7.02 20.07
C GLY A 503 -0.87 -7.20 20.51
N TYR A 504 -0.03 -6.21 20.19
CA TYR A 504 1.36 -6.20 20.60
C TYR A 504 1.84 -4.79 20.94
N ALA A 505 2.91 -4.74 21.73
CA ALA A 505 3.71 -3.54 21.96
C ALA A 505 5.18 -3.89 21.79
N LEU A 506 5.93 -3.02 21.09
CA LEU A 506 7.35 -3.16 20.83
C LEU A 506 8.11 -2.01 21.46
N LEU A 507 9.30 -2.30 21.97
CA LEU A 507 10.26 -1.32 22.45
C LEU A 507 11.42 -1.25 21.47
N ASN A 508 11.83 -0.02 21.11
CA ASN A 508 12.94 0.26 20.21
C ASN A 508 13.91 1.22 20.92
N ALA A 509 15.19 1.11 20.60
CA ALA A 509 16.22 1.99 21.12
C ALA A 509 17.20 2.42 20.01
N ALA A 510 17.81 3.58 20.19
CA ALA A 510 18.87 4.03 19.28
C ALA A 510 19.95 4.81 20.03
N LEU A 511 21.17 4.69 19.53
CA LEU A 511 22.30 5.54 19.92
C LEU A 511 22.74 6.35 18.71
N TYR A 512 23.02 7.62 18.93
CA TYR A 512 23.50 8.55 17.92
C TYR A 512 24.82 9.13 18.38
N TYR A 513 25.77 9.25 17.49
CA TYR A 513 26.99 9.96 17.78
C TYR A 513 27.49 10.69 16.55
N ARG A 514 27.85 11.94 16.69
CA ARG A 514 28.39 12.76 15.61
C ARG A 514 29.80 13.21 15.92
N VAL A 515 30.70 12.88 14.99
CA VAL A 515 32.11 13.27 15.03
C VAL A 515 32.44 13.94 13.70
N HIS A 516 32.68 15.24 13.73
CA HIS A 516 32.93 16.04 12.52
C HIS A 516 31.83 15.82 11.48
N GLU A 517 32.21 15.37 10.30
CA GLU A 517 31.33 15.10 9.16
C GLU A 517 30.67 13.70 9.20
N VAL A 518 31.09 12.86 10.16
CA VAL A 518 30.55 11.49 10.30
C VAL A 518 29.45 11.46 11.35
N GLN A 519 28.30 10.92 10.99
CA GLN A 519 27.22 10.59 11.91
C GLN A 519 27.06 9.08 11.98
N LEU A 520 27.11 8.54 13.19
CA LEU A 520 26.84 7.15 13.50
C LEU A 520 25.44 7.04 14.14
N GLN A 521 24.68 6.04 13.72
CA GLN A 521 23.39 5.73 14.32
C GLN A 521 23.25 4.21 14.43
N LEU A 522 23.16 3.73 15.66
CA LEU A 522 22.90 2.33 16.00
C LEU A 522 21.44 2.20 16.46
N ASN A 523 20.62 1.43 15.74
CA ASN A 523 19.25 1.14 16.12
C ASN A 523 19.14 -0.31 16.58
N VAL A 524 18.38 -0.53 17.64
CA VAL A 524 17.94 -1.84 18.11
C VAL A 524 16.43 -1.84 18.07
N ASN A 525 15.86 -2.54 17.10
CA ASN A 525 14.42 -2.68 16.96
C ASN A 525 13.94 -3.91 17.70
N ASN A 526 12.71 -3.85 18.25
CA ASN A 526 12.12 -4.94 19.03
C ASN A 526 13.07 -5.43 20.13
N VAL A 527 13.53 -4.53 21.01
CA VAL A 527 14.54 -4.80 22.06
C VAL A 527 14.20 -6.02 22.90
N LEU A 528 12.90 -6.23 23.16
CA LEU A 528 12.40 -7.33 24.00
C LEU A 528 12.23 -8.65 23.25
N ASP A 529 12.56 -8.69 21.94
CA ASP A 529 12.42 -9.85 21.06
C ASP A 529 11.00 -10.45 21.05
N LYS A 530 10.01 -9.58 21.07
CA LYS A 530 8.59 -9.98 21.06
C LYS A 530 8.24 -10.67 19.74
N HIS A 531 7.69 -11.88 19.81
CA HIS A 531 7.06 -12.52 18.67
C HIS A 531 5.66 -11.94 18.48
N TYR A 532 5.35 -11.46 17.28
CA TYR A 532 4.09 -10.82 16.95
C TYR A 532 3.74 -11.00 15.47
N PHE A 533 2.50 -10.70 15.11
CA PHE A 533 2.03 -10.73 13.72
C PHE A 533 1.60 -9.32 13.32
N ILE A 534 2.09 -8.84 12.18
CA ILE A 534 1.75 -7.51 11.68
C ILE A 534 0.41 -7.49 10.97
N ALA A 535 0.08 -8.56 10.24
CA ALA A 535 -1.15 -8.69 9.47
C ALA A 535 -1.42 -10.16 9.15
N GLY A 536 -2.49 -10.42 8.44
CA GLY A 536 -2.78 -11.70 7.81
C GLY A 536 -4.18 -11.73 7.25
N TYR A 537 -4.43 -12.71 6.43
CA TYR A 537 -5.74 -12.96 5.85
C TYR A 537 -6.47 -14.06 6.63
N ASP A 538 -5.79 -15.19 6.79
CA ASP A 538 -6.31 -16.41 7.41
C ASP A 538 -5.16 -17.24 8.00
N ARG A 539 -5.46 -18.46 8.46
CA ARG A 539 -4.47 -19.39 9.04
C ARG A 539 -3.40 -19.87 8.05
N LEU A 540 -3.61 -19.70 6.76
CA LEU A 540 -2.66 -20.09 5.72
C LEU A 540 -1.77 -18.94 5.27
N ARG A 541 -2.12 -17.68 5.64
CA ARG A 541 -1.41 -16.47 5.21
C ARG A 541 -1.35 -15.44 6.33
N SER A 542 -0.55 -15.72 7.34
CA SER A 542 -0.28 -14.83 8.46
C SER A 542 1.13 -14.27 8.34
N PHE A 543 1.31 -12.98 8.59
CA PHE A 543 2.60 -12.29 8.43
C PHE A 543 3.20 -11.99 9.80
N PRO A 544 4.22 -12.77 10.24
CA PRO A 544 4.93 -12.46 11.47
C PRO A 544 5.75 -11.17 11.32
N GLY A 545 5.91 -10.46 12.43
CA GLY A 545 6.78 -9.30 12.50
C GLY A 545 8.23 -9.68 12.73
N ALA A 546 9.15 -8.77 12.38
CA ALA A 546 10.58 -8.99 12.52
C ALA A 546 10.99 -9.22 13.97
N PRO A 547 11.86 -10.21 14.27
CA PRO A 547 12.47 -10.38 15.58
C PRO A 547 13.36 -9.19 15.93
N ARG A 548 13.97 -9.21 17.12
CA ARG A 548 14.97 -8.21 17.47
C ARG A 548 16.05 -8.14 16.37
N ASN A 549 16.33 -6.93 15.90
CA ASN A 549 17.36 -6.70 14.92
C ASN A 549 18.16 -5.43 15.24
N VAL A 550 19.37 -5.37 14.74
CA VAL A 550 20.30 -4.26 14.95
C VAL A 550 20.69 -3.70 13.58
N ASN A 551 20.66 -2.38 13.47
CA ASN A 551 21.06 -1.67 12.26
C ASN A 551 22.05 -0.56 12.62
N LEU A 552 23.22 -0.54 11.96
CA LEU A 552 24.20 0.52 12.05
C LEU A 552 24.17 1.36 10.77
N THR A 553 23.93 2.65 10.91
CA THR A 553 24.00 3.61 9.82
C THR A 553 25.19 4.52 10.02
N VAL A 554 26.00 4.66 8.98
CA VAL A 554 27.13 5.61 8.91
C VAL A 554 26.81 6.61 7.82
N THR A 555 26.72 7.88 8.18
CA THR A 555 26.52 8.97 7.22
C THR A 555 27.76 9.84 7.21
N TYR A 556 28.34 10.05 6.04
CA TYR A 556 29.47 10.96 5.81
C TYR A 556 29.00 12.12 4.92
N ARG A 557 29.31 13.33 5.32
CA ARG A 557 29.06 14.54 4.52
C ARG A 557 30.39 15.11 4.05
N PHE A 558 30.53 15.31 2.77
CA PHE A 558 31.76 15.84 2.10
C PHE A 558 31.46 17.15 1.38
#